data_ca799b4dc868308a210b9b2af8cd14d8
#
_entry.id   ca799b4dc868308a210b9b2af8cd14d8
#
_cell.length_a   1.000
_cell.length_b   1.000
_cell.length_c   1.000
_cell.angle_alpha   90.00
_cell.angle_beta   90.00
_cell.angle_gamma   90.00
#
_symmetry.space_group_name_H-M   'P 1'
#
loop_
_entity.id
_entity.type
_entity.pdbx_description
1 polymer ?
#
loop_
_entity_poly.entity_id
_entity_poly.type
_entity_poly.pdbx_seq_one_letter_code
_entity_poly.pdbx_strand_id
1 'polypeptide(L)'
;MALSMPPLPAELHDTLTVSATPLPKRERTRRQLLAAAIQVISTRGIGAATIQEIAGVAGMTPATVYNHFESRSQIIEAIALWVGQTLCQRISDSYAHIAAGAERMAIGNRRYLWLAQQSPQWALVLLDVVSASPALIRQISSDALADLRLGVKQGSFRIASEAAAMDMISGTITQAMRSVAHGLTPAGHDRAVAATVLCGLGMEIGEAREVASRPLPEFRPLDSGKAGAIAD
;
A
#
# COMPACT_ATOMS: atom_id res chain seq x y z
N MET A 1 26.28 0.45 11.28
CA MET A 1 25.68 -0.61 10.46
C MET A 1 24.52 0.04 9.68
N ALA A 2 24.67 0.21 8.37
CA ALA A 2 23.56 0.66 7.54
C ALA A 2 22.51 -0.46 7.52
N LEU A 3 21.34 -0.23 8.08
CA LEU A 3 20.23 -1.15 8.00
C LEU A 3 19.78 -1.19 6.52
N SER A 4 20.14 -2.27 5.83
CA SER A 4 19.61 -2.56 4.50
C SER A 4 18.09 -2.69 4.64
N MET A 5 17.34 -1.90 3.87
CA MET A 5 15.90 -2.11 3.80
C MET A 5 15.63 -3.43 3.09
N PRO A 6 14.71 -4.26 3.60
CA PRO A 6 14.30 -5.44 2.86
C PRO A 6 13.71 -5.03 1.50
N PRO A 7 13.82 -5.88 0.47
CA PRO A 7 13.19 -5.63 -0.81
C PRO A 7 11.66 -5.50 -0.63
N LEU A 8 11.02 -4.75 -1.52
CA LEU A 8 9.57 -4.81 -1.63
C LEU A 8 9.14 -6.27 -1.90
N PRO A 9 8.00 -6.72 -1.34
CA PRO A 9 7.43 -8.00 -1.70
C PRO A 9 7.33 -8.15 -3.23
N ALA A 10 7.61 -9.35 -3.75
CA ALA A 10 7.60 -9.62 -5.19
C ALA A 10 6.28 -9.19 -5.84
N GLU A 11 5.18 -9.38 -5.12
CA GLU A 11 3.83 -8.99 -5.53
C GLU A 11 3.66 -7.49 -5.79
N LEU A 12 4.54 -6.66 -5.23
CA LEU A 12 4.55 -5.21 -5.46
C LEU A 12 5.66 -4.79 -6.42
N HIS A 13 6.72 -5.59 -6.56
CA HIS A 13 7.87 -5.27 -7.39
C HIS A 13 7.58 -5.42 -8.88
N ASP A 14 6.83 -6.44 -9.28
CA ASP A 14 6.60 -6.79 -10.67
C ASP A 14 5.79 -5.72 -11.44
N THR A 15 5.05 -4.88 -10.73
CA THR A 15 4.30 -3.77 -11.34
C THR A 15 5.19 -2.65 -11.89
N LEU A 16 6.44 -2.52 -11.43
CA LEU A 16 7.40 -1.54 -11.98
C LEU A 16 7.90 -1.92 -13.37
N THR A 17 8.00 -3.20 -13.65
CA THR A 17 8.66 -3.74 -14.83
C THR A 17 7.73 -4.00 -16.00
N VAL A 18 6.42 -4.15 -15.75
CA VAL A 18 5.44 -4.53 -16.77
C VAL A 18 4.60 -3.32 -17.19
N SER A 19 4.99 -2.66 -18.27
CA SER A 19 4.11 -1.77 -19.02
C SER A 19 3.94 -2.31 -20.43
N ALA A 20 2.77 -2.82 -20.76
CA ALA A 20 2.44 -3.32 -22.10
C ALA A 20 2.25 -2.20 -23.13
N THR A 21 2.17 -0.94 -22.69
CA THR A 21 1.97 0.21 -23.59
C THR A 21 3.26 1.02 -23.70
N PRO A 22 3.65 1.48 -24.91
CA PRO A 22 4.81 2.37 -25.09
C PRO A 22 4.59 3.67 -24.35
N LEU A 23 5.30 3.90 -23.28
CA LEU A 23 5.26 5.14 -22.52
C LEU A 23 5.99 6.26 -23.24
N PRO A 24 5.55 7.52 -23.12
CA PRO A 24 6.32 8.68 -23.53
C PRO A 24 7.75 8.62 -22.96
N LYS A 25 8.74 9.11 -23.70
CA LYS A 25 10.16 9.05 -23.30
C LYS A 25 10.40 9.62 -21.89
N ARG A 26 9.73 10.73 -21.55
CA ARG A 26 9.86 11.37 -20.23
C ARG A 26 9.37 10.46 -19.10
N GLU A 27 8.21 9.82 -19.28
CA GLU A 27 7.62 8.92 -18.29
C GLU A 27 8.45 7.64 -18.13
N ARG A 28 8.95 7.08 -19.23
CA ARG A 28 9.85 5.93 -19.21
C ARG A 28 11.12 6.23 -18.40
N THR A 29 11.74 7.39 -18.62
CA THR A 29 12.91 7.83 -17.86
C THR A 29 12.58 8.01 -16.39
N ARG A 30 11.43 8.62 -16.08
CA ARG A 30 10.98 8.80 -14.70
C ARG A 30 10.82 7.45 -13.98
N ARG A 31 10.19 6.45 -14.61
CA ARG A 31 10.05 5.09 -14.04
C ARG A 31 11.40 4.40 -13.86
N GLN A 32 12.33 4.53 -14.78
CA GLN A 32 13.70 4.01 -14.63
C GLN A 32 14.40 4.60 -13.41
N LEU A 33 14.26 5.89 -13.17
CA LEU A 33 14.82 6.56 -11.99
C LEU A 33 14.16 6.07 -10.69
N LEU A 34 12.85 5.86 -10.66
CA LEU A 34 12.17 5.30 -9.50
C LEU A 34 12.59 3.86 -9.21
N ALA A 35 12.73 3.02 -10.26
CA ALA A 35 13.22 1.65 -10.11
C ALA A 35 14.66 1.61 -9.58
N ALA A 36 15.54 2.46 -10.10
CA ALA A 36 16.91 2.60 -9.60
C ALA A 36 16.95 3.06 -8.13
N ALA A 37 16.09 4.03 -7.77
CA ALA A 37 16.01 4.51 -6.39
C ALA A 37 15.51 3.40 -5.44
N ILE A 38 14.51 2.62 -5.83
CA ILE A 38 14.05 1.44 -5.05
C ILE A 38 15.20 0.44 -4.88
N GLN A 39 15.95 0.16 -5.93
CA GLN A 39 17.11 -0.74 -5.85
C GLN A 39 18.17 -0.23 -4.86
N VAL A 40 18.52 1.06 -4.89
CA VAL A 40 19.46 1.66 -3.93
C VAL A 40 18.92 1.56 -2.51
N ILE A 41 17.64 1.93 -2.30
CA ILE A 41 17.00 1.91 -0.97
C ILE A 41 16.96 0.48 -0.42
N SER A 42 16.59 -0.50 -1.24
CA SER A 42 16.48 -1.89 -0.83
C SER A 42 17.85 -2.51 -0.47
N THR A 43 18.92 -2.10 -1.16
CA THR A 43 20.25 -2.68 -0.94
C THR A 43 21.08 -1.95 0.10
N ARG A 44 20.91 -0.62 0.25
CA ARG A 44 21.79 0.24 1.06
C ARG A 44 21.04 1.08 2.09
N GLY A 45 19.71 0.97 2.12
CA GLY A 45 18.84 1.75 3.01
C GLY A 45 18.49 3.12 2.47
N ILE A 46 17.43 3.71 3.05
CA ILE A 46 16.88 4.99 2.60
C ILE A 46 17.90 6.15 2.72
N GLY A 47 18.79 6.09 3.72
CA GLY A 47 19.86 7.08 3.92
C GLY A 47 20.84 7.16 2.77
N ALA A 48 21.12 6.03 2.10
CA ALA A 48 22.07 5.93 1.00
C ALA A 48 21.51 6.35 -0.35
N ALA A 49 20.20 6.57 -0.50
CA ALA A 49 19.58 6.94 -1.78
C ALA A 49 19.89 8.40 -2.15
N THR A 50 21.15 8.69 -2.46
CA THR A 50 21.56 10.00 -2.98
C THR A 50 21.24 10.13 -4.47
N ILE A 51 21.16 11.37 -4.95
CA ILE A 51 20.92 11.65 -6.40
C ILE A 51 22.02 11.01 -7.25
N GLN A 52 23.28 11.05 -6.78
CA GLN A 52 24.43 10.47 -7.48
C GLN A 52 24.32 8.96 -7.61
N GLU A 53 23.94 8.26 -6.52
CA GLU A 53 23.79 6.81 -6.54
C GLU A 53 22.61 6.35 -7.39
N ILE A 54 21.47 7.04 -7.28
CA ILE A 54 20.30 6.79 -8.12
C ILE A 54 20.64 6.96 -9.60
N ALA A 55 21.32 8.06 -9.94
CA ALA A 55 21.77 8.32 -11.31
C ALA A 55 22.72 7.20 -11.82
N GLY A 56 23.68 6.79 -11.00
CA GLY A 56 24.62 5.72 -11.33
C GLY A 56 23.94 4.39 -11.59
N VAL A 57 23.02 3.97 -10.73
CA VAL A 57 22.24 2.72 -10.92
C VAL A 57 21.32 2.81 -12.14
N ALA A 58 20.76 3.99 -12.42
CA ALA A 58 19.93 4.21 -13.62
C ALA A 58 20.72 4.30 -14.93
N GLY A 59 22.05 4.36 -14.88
CA GLY A 59 22.91 4.62 -16.05
C GLY A 59 22.71 6.03 -16.61
N MET A 60 22.40 7.02 -15.77
CA MET A 60 22.08 8.40 -16.15
C MET A 60 22.97 9.40 -15.42
N THR A 61 22.92 10.66 -15.85
CA THR A 61 23.63 11.75 -15.16
C THR A 61 22.76 12.32 -14.01
N PRO A 62 23.37 12.90 -12.95
CA PRO A 62 22.62 13.65 -11.95
C PRO A 62 21.74 14.76 -12.51
N ALA A 63 22.20 15.43 -13.57
CA ALA A 63 21.40 16.45 -14.27
C ALA A 63 20.10 15.85 -14.86
N THR A 64 20.15 14.61 -15.36
CA THR A 64 18.95 13.91 -15.84
C THR A 64 17.97 13.66 -14.67
N VAL A 65 18.48 13.32 -13.49
CA VAL A 65 17.62 13.12 -12.30
C VAL A 65 16.94 14.43 -11.93
N TYR A 66 17.68 15.54 -11.89
CA TYR A 66 17.12 16.87 -11.57
C TYR A 66 16.09 17.37 -12.59
N ASN A 67 16.15 16.91 -13.84
CA ASN A 67 15.11 17.21 -14.85
C ASN A 67 13.75 16.53 -14.55
N HIS A 68 13.74 15.53 -13.66
CA HIS A 68 12.53 14.76 -13.31
C HIS A 68 12.10 14.94 -11.86
N PHE A 69 13.03 15.26 -10.96
CA PHE A 69 12.81 15.38 -9.53
C PHE A 69 13.64 16.53 -8.96
N GLU A 70 13.00 17.46 -8.32
CA GLU A 70 13.65 18.65 -7.73
C GLU A 70 14.56 18.29 -6.55
N SER A 71 14.25 17.20 -5.86
CA SER A 71 14.98 16.77 -4.68
C SER A 71 14.91 15.24 -4.47
N ARG A 72 15.80 14.74 -3.63
CA ARG A 72 15.74 13.37 -3.12
C ARG A 72 14.41 13.06 -2.41
N SER A 73 13.89 14.00 -1.64
CA SER A 73 12.62 13.84 -0.92
C SER A 73 11.47 13.59 -1.90
N GLN A 74 11.44 14.31 -3.03
CA GLN A 74 10.44 14.11 -4.06
C GLN A 74 10.51 12.72 -4.72
N ILE A 75 11.71 12.15 -4.85
CA ILE A 75 11.87 10.75 -5.33
C ILE A 75 11.25 9.77 -4.31
N ILE A 76 11.56 9.94 -3.03
CA ILE A 76 11.04 9.07 -1.97
C ILE A 76 9.52 9.16 -1.88
N GLU A 77 8.97 10.37 -1.96
CA GLU A 77 7.53 10.60 -2.00
C GLU A 77 6.88 9.91 -3.21
N ALA A 78 7.47 10.07 -4.39
CA ALA A 78 6.97 9.42 -5.61
C ALA A 78 7.01 7.88 -5.52
N ILE A 79 8.04 7.31 -4.90
CA ILE A 79 8.11 5.87 -4.66
C ILE A 79 7.01 5.42 -3.69
N ALA A 80 6.82 6.12 -2.58
CA ALA A 80 5.82 5.74 -1.60
C ALA A 80 4.39 5.90 -2.13
N LEU A 81 4.12 6.95 -2.91
CA LEU A 81 2.87 7.10 -3.65
C LEU A 81 2.64 5.90 -4.57
N TRP A 82 3.65 5.55 -5.35
CA TRP A 82 3.55 4.41 -6.26
C TRP A 82 3.33 3.09 -5.52
N VAL A 83 4.06 2.81 -4.44
CA VAL A 83 3.87 1.61 -3.60
C VAL A 83 2.45 1.57 -3.03
N GLY A 84 1.97 2.70 -2.50
CA GLY A 84 0.62 2.80 -1.94
C GLY A 84 -0.47 2.54 -2.98
N GLN A 85 -0.36 3.16 -4.16
CA GLN A 85 -1.30 2.95 -5.26
C GLN A 85 -1.31 1.50 -5.75
N THR A 86 -0.11 0.93 -5.94
CA THR A 86 0.04 -0.47 -6.34
C THR A 86 -0.58 -1.41 -5.31
N LEU A 87 -0.32 -1.19 -4.02
CA LEU A 87 -0.88 -2.00 -2.96
C LEU A 87 -2.42 -1.92 -2.95
N CYS A 88 -2.99 -0.72 -3.01
CA CYS A 88 -4.44 -0.54 -3.08
C CYS A 88 -5.05 -1.29 -4.26
N GLN A 89 -4.49 -1.12 -5.45
CA GLN A 89 -4.97 -1.80 -6.66
C GLN A 89 -4.89 -3.33 -6.52
N ARG A 90 -3.76 -3.85 -6.05
CA ARG A 90 -3.56 -5.29 -5.84
C ARG A 90 -4.53 -5.86 -4.79
N ILE A 91 -4.78 -5.11 -3.74
CA ILE A 91 -5.77 -5.50 -2.72
C ILE A 91 -7.16 -5.57 -3.35
N SER A 92 -7.62 -4.51 -4.02
CA SER A 92 -8.94 -4.45 -4.65
C SER A 92 -9.13 -5.55 -5.69
N ASP A 93 -8.13 -5.81 -6.54
CA ASP A 93 -8.17 -6.87 -7.55
C ASP A 93 -8.25 -8.26 -6.92
N SER A 94 -7.61 -8.48 -5.77
CA SER A 94 -7.59 -9.78 -5.10
C SER A 94 -8.97 -10.22 -4.61
N TYR A 95 -9.82 -9.28 -4.22
CA TYR A 95 -11.15 -9.57 -3.69
C TYR A 95 -12.32 -9.07 -4.57
N ALA A 96 -12.06 -8.63 -5.79
CA ALA A 96 -13.09 -8.11 -6.70
C ALA A 96 -14.26 -9.10 -6.91
N HIS A 97 -14.01 -10.39 -6.79
CA HIS A 97 -15.01 -11.46 -6.91
C HIS A 97 -15.83 -11.70 -5.63
N ILE A 98 -15.43 -11.12 -4.50
CA ILE A 98 -16.10 -11.30 -3.20
C ILE A 98 -17.27 -10.34 -3.12
N ALA A 99 -18.48 -10.87 -2.89
CA ALA A 99 -19.69 -10.07 -2.83
C ALA A 99 -19.96 -9.45 -1.44
N ALA A 100 -19.38 -10.02 -0.37
CA ALA A 100 -19.65 -9.61 1.01
C ALA A 100 -18.75 -8.43 1.44
N GLY A 101 -19.36 -7.27 1.74
CA GLY A 101 -18.63 -6.06 2.15
C GLY A 101 -17.82 -6.24 3.43
N ALA A 102 -18.33 -7.02 4.39
CA ALA A 102 -17.59 -7.33 5.61
C ALA A 102 -16.32 -8.15 5.35
N GLU A 103 -16.37 -9.11 4.44
CA GLU A 103 -15.19 -9.91 4.06
C GLU A 103 -14.16 -9.07 3.30
N ARG A 104 -14.59 -8.22 2.37
CA ARG A 104 -13.72 -7.28 1.66
C ARG A 104 -13.02 -6.33 2.62
N MET A 105 -13.75 -5.77 3.60
CA MET A 105 -13.19 -4.93 4.66
C MET A 105 -12.13 -5.67 5.47
N ALA A 106 -12.39 -6.91 5.87
CA ALA A 106 -11.42 -7.73 6.62
C ALA A 106 -10.14 -8.01 5.81
N ILE A 107 -10.29 -8.36 4.53
CA ILE A 107 -9.16 -8.60 3.61
C ILE A 107 -8.33 -7.34 3.45
N GLY A 108 -8.94 -6.19 3.17
CA GLY A 108 -8.24 -4.91 3.02
C GLY A 108 -7.41 -4.59 4.25
N ASN A 109 -8.00 -4.64 5.43
CA ASN A 109 -7.32 -4.38 6.69
C ASN A 109 -6.12 -5.31 6.91
N ARG A 110 -6.29 -6.62 6.71
CA ARG A 110 -5.23 -7.61 6.89
C ARG A 110 -4.10 -7.47 5.86
N ARG A 111 -4.39 -7.01 4.64
CA ARG A 111 -3.40 -6.79 3.59
C ARG A 111 -2.47 -5.62 3.88
N TYR A 112 -2.96 -4.55 4.51
CA TYR A 112 -2.08 -3.47 4.98
C TYR A 112 -1.13 -3.95 6.08
N LEU A 113 -1.62 -4.78 7.02
CA LEU A 113 -0.76 -5.37 8.04
C LEU A 113 0.22 -6.39 7.46
N TRP A 114 -0.17 -7.13 6.42
CA TRP A 114 0.72 -8.01 5.67
C TRP A 114 1.93 -7.24 5.10
N LEU A 115 1.74 -6.05 4.52
CA LEU A 115 2.86 -5.22 4.06
C LEU A 115 3.80 -4.88 5.23
N ALA A 116 3.24 -4.52 6.38
CA ALA A 116 4.05 -4.20 7.57
C ALA A 116 4.82 -5.41 8.11
N GLN A 117 4.31 -6.61 7.93
CA GLN A 117 5.00 -7.87 8.29
C GLN A 117 6.10 -8.21 7.29
N GLN A 118 5.83 -8.10 5.98
CA GLN A 118 6.77 -8.48 4.93
C GLN A 118 7.88 -7.45 4.73
N SER A 119 7.57 -6.17 4.87
CA SER A 119 8.48 -5.06 4.59
C SER A 119 8.26 -3.90 5.57
N PRO A 120 8.68 -4.06 6.85
CA PRO A 120 8.42 -3.07 7.90
C PRO A 120 8.87 -1.65 7.54
N GLN A 121 10.07 -1.50 6.96
CA GLN A 121 10.61 -0.18 6.60
C GLN A 121 9.79 0.49 5.49
N TRP A 122 9.34 -0.27 4.48
CA TRP A 122 8.47 0.25 3.44
C TRP A 122 7.10 0.64 3.98
N ALA A 123 6.56 -0.12 4.94
CA ALA A 123 5.32 0.24 5.61
C ALA A 123 5.45 1.57 6.37
N LEU A 124 6.55 1.79 7.08
CA LEU A 124 6.81 3.06 7.80
C LEU A 124 6.96 4.23 6.83
N VAL A 125 7.73 4.06 5.73
CA VAL A 125 7.85 5.09 4.68
C VAL A 125 6.49 5.41 4.07
N LEU A 126 5.67 4.40 3.77
CA LEU A 126 4.31 4.59 3.25
C LEU A 126 3.44 5.40 4.24
N LEU A 127 3.47 5.03 5.52
CA LEU A 127 2.70 5.74 6.56
C LEU A 127 3.09 7.21 6.69
N ASP A 128 4.39 7.52 6.60
CA ASP A 128 4.89 8.89 6.68
C ASP A 128 4.43 9.70 5.46
N VAL A 129 4.48 9.13 4.26
CA VAL A 129 4.04 9.81 3.03
C VAL A 129 2.52 9.92 2.96
N VAL A 130 1.78 8.89 3.38
CA VAL A 130 0.31 8.97 3.45
C VAL A 130 -0.12 10.13 4.33
N SER A 131 0.52 10.33 5.49
CA SER A 131 0.18 11.44 6.39
C SER A 131 0.40 12.83 5.76
N ALA A 132 1.29 12.93 4.78
CA ALA A 132 1.64 14.17 4.08
C ALA A 132 0.92 14.37 2.74
N SER A 133 0.25 13.33 2.21
CA SER A 133 -0.36 13.36 0.88
C SER A 133 -1.87 13.20 0.89
N PRO A 134 -2.65 14.31 0.82
CA PRO A 134 -4.11 14.22 0.73
C PRO A 134 -4.63 13.42 -0.47
N ALA A 135 -3.87 13.35 -1.56
CA ALA A 135 -4.24 12.58 -2.75
C ALA A 135 -4.18 11.07 -2.46
N LEU A 136 -3.12 10.61 -1.79
CA LEU A 136 -2.99 9.20 -1.40
C LEU A 136 -4.00 8.80 -0.33
N ILE A 137 -4.28 9.67 0.64
CA ILE A 137 -5.34 9.45 1.63
C ILE A 137 -6.68 9.21 0.92
N ARG A 138 -7.05 10.08 -0.03
CA ARG A 138 -8.32 9.93 -0.77
C ARG A 138 -8.39 8.62 -1.53
N GLN A 139 -7.30 8.20 -2.19
CA GLN A 139 -7.27 6.96 -2.96
C GLN A 139 -7.41 5.72 -2.06
N ILE A 140 -6.63 5.63 -0.99
CA ILE A 140 -6.73 4.54 -0.01
C ILE A 140 -8.14 4.49 0.60
N SER A 141 -8.70 5.66 0.93
CA SER A 141 -10.01 5.78 1.56
C SER A 141 -11.16 5.43 0.61
N SER A 142 -11.00 5.59 -0.72
CA SER A 142 -12.09 5.35 -1.67
C SER A 142 -12.54 3.89 -1.69
N ASP A 143 -11.61 2.95 -1.71
CA ASP A 143 -11.91 1.51 -1.70
C ASP A 143 -12.52 1.08 -0.37
N ALA A 144 -11.93 1.51 0.74
CA ALA A 144 -12.45 1.24 2.07
C ALA A 144 -13.87 1.82 2.28
N LEU A 145 -14.13 3.01 1.74
CA LEU A 145 -15.46 3.64 1.80
C LEU A 145 -16.48 2.86 0.96
N ALA A 146 -16.08 2.37 -0.22
CA ALA A 146 -16.95 1.54 -1.06
C ALA A 146 -17.33 0.23 -0.33
N ASP A 147 -16.36 -0.42 0.30
CA ASP A 147 -16.59 -1.65 1.08
C ASP A 147 -17.42 -1.39 2.33
N LEU A 148 -17.22 -0.26 3.03
CA LEU A 148 -18.05 0.19 4.15
C LEU A 148 -19.52 0.35 3.71
N ARG A 149 -19.76 1.07 2.63
CA ARG A 149 -21.12 1.31 2.08
C ARG A 149 -21.79 0.00 1.63
N LEU A 150 -21.01 -0.90 1.05
CA LEU A 150 -21.50 -2.23 0.67
C LEU A 150 -21.93 -3.01 1.91
N GLY A 151 -21.14 -3.05 2.97
CA GLY A 151 -21.50 -3.72 4.22
C GLY A 151 -22.71 -3.11 4.91
N VAL A 152 -22.87 -1.78 4.89
CA VAL A 152 -24.07 -1.09 5.39
C VAL A 152 -25.29 -1.48 4.55
N LYS A 153 -25.20 -1.46 3.22
CA LYS A 153 -26.27 -1.87 2.32
C LYS A 153 -26.71 -3.33 2.53
N GLN A 154 -25.76 -4.20 2.87
CA GLN A 154 -26.01 -5.61 3.15
C GLN A 154 -26.52 -5.89 4.56
N GLY A 155 -26.57 -4.87 5.44
CA GLY A 155 -26.97 -5.00 6.83
C GLY A 155 -25.90 -5.61 7.76
N SER A 156 -24.69 -5.86 7.24
CA SER A 156 -23.56 -6.37 8.04
C SER A 156 -22.98 -5.30 8.94
N PHE A 157 -23.09 -4.01 8.56
CA PHE A 157 -22.58 -2.88 9.34
C PHE A 157 -23.72 -1.96 9.79
N ARG A 158 -23.56 -1.43 11.03
CA ARG A 158 -24.47 -0.45 11.64
C ARG A 158 -23.63 0.69 12.20
N ILE A 159 -23.57 1.78 11.47
CA ILE A 159 -22.73 2.94 11.78
C ILE A 159 -23.58 4.20 11.98
N ALA A 160 -23.13 5.09 12.85
CA ALA A 160 -23.78 6.39 13.06
C ALA A 160 -23.32 7.46 12.06
N SER A 161 -22.07 7.34 11.56
CA SER A 161 -21.47 8.30 10.63
C SER A 161 -20.43 7.60 9.77
N GLU A 162 -20.50 7.78 8.43
CA GLU A 162 -19.45 7.27 7.51
C GLU A 162 -18.09 7.88 7.83
N ALA A 163 -18.02 9.18 8.10
CA ALA A 163 -16.76 9.87 8.41
C ALA A 163 -16.10 9.30 9.67
N ALA A 164 -16.86 9.16 10.77
CA ALA A 164 -16.33 8.60 12.01
C ALA A 164 -15.92 7.13 11.85
N ALA A 165 -16.66 6.33 11.08
CA ALA A 165 -16.29 4.96 10.76
C ALA A 165 -14.97 4.90 9.96
N MET A 166 -14.79 5.78 8.98
CA MET A 166 -13.56 5.87 8.20
C MET A 166 -12.37 6.34 9.05
N ASP A 167 -12.56 7.28 9.96
CA ASP A 167 -11.51 7.73 10.90
C ASP A 167 -11.10 6.57 11.83
N MET A 168 -12.05 5.80 12.34
CA MET A 168 -11.79 4.61 13.15
C MET A 168 -10.99 3.57 12.36
N ILE A 169 -11.43 3.22 11.14
CA ILE A 169 -10.75 2.25 10.27
C ILE A 169 -9.31 2.71 10.01
N SER A 170 -9.14 3.93 9.50
CA SER A 170 -7.84 4.48 9.11
C SER A 170 -6.90 4.60 10.30
N GLY A 171 -7.38 5.11 11.44
CA GLY A 171 -6.60 5.25 12.66
C GLY A 171 -6.15 3.89 13.21
N THR A 172 -7.05 2.90 13.25
CA THR A 172 -6.75 1.56 13.71
C THR A 172 -5.69 0.89 12.83
N ILE A 173 -5.86 0.94 11.51
CA ILE A 173 -4.92 0.30 10.56
C ILE A 173 -3.56 0.99 10.59
N THR A 174 -3.51 2.32 10.58
CA THR A 174 -2.27 3.10 10.67
C THR A 174 -1.48 2.73 11.93
N GLN A 175 -2.14 2.71 13.09
CA GLN A 175 -1.48 2.37 14.35
C GLN A 175 -1.07 0.89 14.39
N ALA A 176 -1.91 -0.03 13.91
CA ALA A 176 -1.59 -1.45 13.85
C ALA A 176 -0.39 -1.73 12.91
N MET A 177 -0.31 -1.07 11.75
CA MET A 177 0.85 -1.16 10.85
C MET A 177 2.14 -0.69 11.54
N ARG A 178 2.11 0.43 12.29
CA ARG A 178 3.28 0.88 13.07
C ARG A 178 3.70 -0.15 14.11
N SER A 179 2.75 -0.68 14.87
CA SER A 179 3.03 -1.69 15.90
C SER A 179 3.62 -2.96 15.32
N VAL A 180 3.09 -3.44 14.17
CA VAL A 180 3.63 -4.59 13.44
C VAL A 180 5.04 -4.29 12.92
N ALA A 181 5.25 -3.15 12.29
CA ALA A 181 6.55 -2.77 11.74
C ALA A 181 7.65 -2.64 12.80
N HIS A 182 7.28 -2.32 14.03
CA HIS A 182 8.18 -2.28 15.19
C HIS A 182 8.32 -3.62 15.94
N GLY A 183 7.67 -4.68 15.46
CA GLY A 183 7.73 -6.00 16.10
C GLY A 183 7.02 -6.07 17.47
N LEU A 184 6.08 -5.19 17.74
CA LEU A 184 5.38 -5.05 19.04
C LEU A 184 4.10 -5.88 19.13
N THR A 185 3.85 -6.77 18.16
CA THR A 185 2.57 -7.48 18.06
C THR A 185 2.73 -9.00 18.11
N PRO A 186 1.77 -9.74 18.70
CA PRO A 186 1.77 -11.19 18.68
C PRO A 186 1.40 -11.75 17.30
N ALA A 187 1.61 -13.05 17.12
CA ALA A 187 1.12 -13.77 15.95
C ALA A 187 -0.41 -13.66 15.83
N GLY A 188 -0.93 -13.54 14.60
CA GLY A 188 -2.37 -13.41 14.35
C GLY A 188 -2.94 -12.03 14.65
N HIS A 189 -2.11 -11.04 14.92
CA HIS A 189 -2.54 -9.66 15.18
C HIS A 189 -3.36 -9.07 14.03
N ASP A 190 -3.05 -9.43 12.79
CA ASP A 190 -3.83 -9.05 11.58
C ASP A 190 -5.31 -9.43 11.68
N ARG A 191 -5.59 -10.67 12.13
CA ARG A 191 -6.96 -11.17 12.32
C ARG A 191 -7.65 -10.48 13.48
N ALA A 192 -6.93 -10.27 14.57
CA ALA A 192 -7.47 -9.58 15.74
C ALA A 192 -7.86 -8.12 15.40
N VAL A 193 -7.00 -7.40 14.67
CA VAL A 193 -7.29 -6.04 14.22
C VAL A 193 -8.49 -6.02 13.27
N ALA A 194 -8.54 -6.92 12.28
CA ALA A 194 -9.69 -7.01 11.37
C ALA A 194 -11.00 -7.28 12.12
N ALA A 195 -11.01 -8.22 13.07
CA ALA A 195 -12.19 -8.49 13.90
C ALA A 195 -12.57 -7.26 14.74
N THR A 196 -11.61 -6.55 15.31
CA THR A 196 -11.86 -5.33 16.10
C THR A 196 -12.50 -4.24 15.22
N VAL A 197 -12.02 -4.04 14.00
CA VAL A 197 -12.63 -3.09 13.07
C VAL A 197 -14.06 -3.50 12.72
N LEU A 198 -14.30 -4.78 12.39
CA LEU A 198 -15.65 -5.27 12.09
C LEU A 198 -16.63 -5.09 13.26
N CYS A 199 -16.17 -5.34 14.50
CA CYS A 199 -16.96 -5.06 15.69
C CYS A 199 -17.26 -3.57 15.88
N GLY A 200 -16.27 -2.70 15.62
CA GLY A 200 -16.45 -1.23 15.63
C GLY A 200 -17.46 -0.75 14.58
N LEU A 201 -17.66 -1.52 13.50
CA LEU A 201 -18.68 -1.29 12.49
C LEU A 201 -20.05 -1.93 12.84
N GLY A 202 -20.18 -2.54 14.01
CA GLY A 202 -21.44 -3.05 14.54
C GLY A 202 -21.71 -4.53 14.29
N MET A 203 -20.71 -5.32 13.88
CA MET A 203 -20.82 -6.78 13.81
C MET A 203 -20.73 -7.42 15.19
N GLU A 204 -21.38 -8.58 15.34
CA GLU A 204 -21.21 -9.41 16.52
C GLU A 204 -19.81 -10.03 16.55
N ILE A 205 -19.21 -10.19 17.75
CA ILE A 205 -17.81 -10.58 17.90
C ILE A 205 -17.50 -11.99 17.35
N GLY A 206 -18.43 -12.93 17.46
CA GLY A 206 -18.26 -14.29 16.92
C GLY A 206 -18.23 -14.28 15.40
N GLU A 207 -19.16 -13.56 14.77
CA GLU A 207 -19.21 -13.37 13.33
C GLU A 207 -17.98 -12.60 12.80
N ALA A 208 -17.60 -11.52 13.49
CA ALA A 208 -16.42 -10.72 13.12
C ALA A 208 -15.13 -11.56 13.14
N ARG A 209 -14.95 -12.44 14.15
CA ARG A 209 -13.81 -13.36 14.25
C ARG A 209 -13.83 -14.40 13.13
N GLU A 210 -15.00 -14.96 12.81
CA GLU A 210 -15.15 -15.90 11.71
C GLU A 210 -14.71 -15.26 10.39
N VAL A 211 -15.28 -14.10 10.05
CA VAL A 211 -14.95 -13.35 8.81
C VAL A 211 -13.47 -12.98 8.78
N ALA A 212 -12.93 -12.46 9.87
CA ALA A 212 -11.52 -12.09 9.96
C ALA A 212 -10.55 -13.29 9.86
N SER A 213 -11.02 -14.52 10.14
CA SER A 213 -10.20 -15.75 10.09
C SER A 213 -10.13 -16.36 8.69
N ARG A 214 -10.99 -15.98 7.77
CA ARG A 214 -11.03 -16.56 6.42
C ARG A 214 -9.67 -16.42 5.73
N PRO A 215 -9.30 -17.38 4.88
CA PRO A 215 -8.06 -17.30 4.12
C PRO A 215 -8.00 -16.00 3.30
N LEU A 216 -6.83 -15.36 3.27
CA LEU A 216 -6.62 -14.25 2.33
C LEU A 216 -6.56 -14.79 0.90
N PRO A 217 -7.30 -14.18 -0.05
CA PRO A 217 -7.18 -14.56 -1.45
C PRO A 217 -5.76 -14.27 -1.94
N GLU A 218 -5.24 -15.09 -2.84
CA GLU A 218 -3.95 -14.82 -3.46
C GLU A 218 -4.00 -13.53 -4.30
N PHE A 219 -2.87 -12.83 -4.38
CA PHE A 219 -2.75 -11.74 -5.34
C PHE A 219 -2.80 -12.31 -6.75
N ARG A 220 -3.70 -11.79 -7.57
CA ARG A 220 -3.78 -12.21 -8.98
C ARG A 220 -2.46 -11.91 -9.69
N PRO A 221 -2.00 -12.76 -10.61
CA PRO A 221 -0.91 -12.41 -11.50
C PRO A 221 -1.23 -11.10 -12.22
N LEU A 222 -0.22 -10.28 -12.47
CA LEU A 222 -0.41 -9.07 -13.26
C LEU A 222 -0.75 -9.46 -14.68
N ASP A 223 -1.97 -9.16 -15.12
CA ASP A 223 -2.31 -9.18 -16.53
C ASP A 223 -1.44 -8.13 -17.23
N SER A 224 -0.57 -8.58 -18.14
CA SER A 224 0.33 -7.75 -18.92
C SER A 224 -0.37 -6.65 -19.77
N GLY A 225 -1.69 -6.55 -19.69
CA GLY A 225 -2.53 -5.62 -20.45
C GLY A 225 -3.12 -4.42 -19.70
N LYS A 226 -3.08 -4.38 -18.35
CA LYS A 226 -3.77 -3.33 -17.58
C LYS A 226 -2.89 -2.39 -16.76
N ALA A 227 -1.58 -2.52 -16.78
CA ALA A 227 -0.67 -1.63 -16.08
C ALA A 227 -0.49 -0.31 -16.85
N GLY A 228 -1.41 0.64 -16.72
CA GLY A 228 -1.18 1.88 -17.44
C GLY A 228 -2.20 2.99 -17.45
N ALA A 229 -2.92 3.24 -16.38
CA ALA A 229 -3.63 4.51 -16.26
C ALA A 229 -3.33 5.13 -14.89
N ILE A 230 -2.19 5.80 -14.79
CA ILE A 230 -2.00 6.83 -13.76
C ILE A 230 -2.60 8.08 -14.38
N ALA A 231 -3.76 8.49 -13.90
CA ALA A 231 -4.37 9.77 -14.25
C ALA A 231 -3.46 10.91 -13.78
N ASP A 232 -3.34 11.93 -14.66
CA ASP A 232 -2.68 13.22 -14.41
C ASP A 232 -3.24 13.93 -13.17
#